data_69e28ddd0cb808361a98e06bf990c721
#
_entry.id   69e28ddd0cb808361a98e06bf990c721
#
_cell.length_a   1.000
_cell.length_b   1.000
_cell.length_c   1.000
_cell.angle_alpha   90.00
_cell.angle_beta   90.00
_cell.angle_gamma   90.00
#
_symmetry.space_group_name_H-M   'P 1'
#
loop_
_entity.id
_entity.type
_entity.pdbx_description
1 polymer ?
#
loop_
_entity_poly.entity_id
_entity_poly.type
_entity_poly.pdbx_seq_one_letter_code
_entity_poly.pdbx_strand_id
1 'polypeptide(L)'
;LSVHYKIEVKRLAEQDNYAQLQHTNENLKNNIQDAQDKLENKKKELDEMSDSLAEIESLIGISVDEDMPLQERVDLAKLSSKHMATLLQFVPSGSPVLYNGLTSKYGYRMHPKLGRREFHHGADLKAKMNMPVYATADAIVEYAGYHKKSGYGRLVILKHNYGFKTLYGHLNKVVIKSGTFVRKGSLIAYSGNTGMSNGPHLHYEVRFMTRPVNPFHFIKWNSTNYHEIFKKETKIPWQSLITATANIRVLKPTRAQQSSQFVQQSKEK
;
A
#
# COMPACT_ATOMS: atom_id res chain seq x y z
N LEU A 1 -65.44 -62.32 19.40
CA LEU A 1 -65.27 -60.82 19.46
C LEU A 1 -63.88 -60.38 19.95
N SER A 2 -63.24 -61.12 20.88
CA SER A 2 -61.94 -60.67 21.43
C SER A 2 -60.74 -60.77 20.46
N VAL A 3 -60.66 -61.81 19.61
CA VAL A 3 -59.49 -61.98 18.65
C VAL A 3 -59.57 -61.01 17.50
N HIS A 4 -60.74 -60.81 16.97
CA HIS A 4 -60.97 -59.87 15.83
C HIS A 4 -60.61 -58.42 16.25
N TYR A 5 -61.03 -58.03 17.46
CA TYR A 5 -60.67 -56.66 17.98
C TYR A 5 -59.16 -56.50 18.18
N LYS A 6 -58.43 -57.51 18.66
CA LYS A 6 -56.94 -57.42 18.80
C LYS A 6 -56.24 -57.31 17.47
N ILE A 7 -56.71 -57.98 16.45
CA ILE A 7 -56.13 -57.91 15.08
C ILE A 7 -56.36 -56.51 14.51
N GLU A 8 -57.57 -55.93 14.66
CA GLU A 8 -57.88 -54.60 14.17
C GLU A 8 -57.07 -53.50 14.85
N VAL A 9 -56.89 -53.56 16.18
CA VAL A 9 -56.04 -52.63 16.94
C VAL A 9 -54.56 -52.74 16.49
N LYS A 10 -54.07 -53.95 16.25
CA LYS A 10 -52.70 -54.15 15.72
C LYS A 10 -52.54 -53.58 14.32
N ARG A 11 -53.54 -53.75 13.42
CA ARG A 11 -53.52 -53.21 12.07
C ARG A 11 -53.54 -51.67 12.06
N LEU A 12 -54.32 -51.03 12.91
CA LEU A 12 -54.35 -49.58 13.08
C LEU A 12 -53.01 -49.06 13.62
N ALA A 13 -52.41 -49.71 14.61
CA ALA A 13 -51.10 -49.31 15.11
C ALA A 13 -49.97 -49.44 14.06
N GLU A 14 -50.02 -50.50 13.22
CA GLU A 14 -49.11 -50.68 12.10
C GLU A 14 -49.30 -49.60 11.02
N GLN A 15 -50.52 -49.18 10.72
CA GLN A 15 -50.83 -48.09 9.82
C GLN A 15 -50.31 -46.74 10.33
N ASP A 16 -50.53 -46.44 11.62
CA ASP A 16 -49.99 -45.23 12.27
C ASP A 16 -48.46 -45.18 12.25
N ASN A 17 -47.80 -46.29 12.59
CA ASN A 17 -46.35 -46.40 12.49
C ASN A 17 -45.85 -46.21 11.08
N TYR A 18 -46.54 -46.76 10.06
CA TYR A 18 -46.15 -46.59 8.68
C TYR A 18 -46.33 -45.13 8.20
N ALA A 19 -47.41 -44.46 8.61
CA ALA A 19 -47.64 -43.04 8.30
C ALA A 19 -46.60 -42.15 8.96
N GLN A 20 -46.23 -42.40 10.22
CA GLN A 20 -45.15 -41.72 10.95
C GLN A 20 -43.79 -41.92 10.24
N LEU A 21 -43.51 -43.14 9.80
CA LEU A 21 -42.26 -43.45 9.10
C LEU A 21 -42.17 -42.74 7.74
N GLN A 22 -43.30 -42.66 6.99
CA GLN A 22 -43.36 -41.91 5.74
C GLN A 22 -43.12 -40.42 5.99
N HIS A 23 -43.78 -39.82 6.97
CA HIS A 23 -43.58 -38.41 7.33
C HIS A 23 -42.12 -38.11 7.76
N THR A 24 -41.54 -39.00 8.54
CA THR A 24 -40.13 -38.89 8.98
C THR A 24 -39.19 -38.98 7.77
N ASN A 25 -39.46 -39.89 6.81
CA ASN A 25 -38.64 -40.03 5.61
C ASN A 25 -38.74 -38.79 4.69
N GLU A 26 -39.94 -38.20 4.55
CA GLU A 26 -40.13 -36.94 3.83
C GLU A 26 -39.33 -35.80 4.47
N ASN A 27 -39.43 -35.62 5.78
CA ASN A 27 -38.70 -34.63 6.52
C ASN A 27 -37.17 -34.83 6.37
N LEU A 28 -36.70 -36.06 6.45
CA LEU A 28 -35.28 -36.37 6.22
C LEU A 28 -34.83 -36.03 4.79
N LYS A 29 -35.62 -36.37 3.79
CA LYS A 29 -35.32 -36.01 2.38
C LYS A 29 -35.21 -34.49 2.22
N ASN A 30 -36.15 -33.72 2.78
CA ASN A 30 -36.13 -32.25 2.70
C ASN A 30 -34.89 -31.69 3.42
N ASN A 31 -34.56 -32.20 4.59
CA ASN A 31 -33.36 -31.79 5.33
C ASN A 31 -32.05 -32.11 4.58
N ILE A 32 -31.98 -33.26 3.89
CA ILE A 32 -30.85 -33.62 3.06
C ILE A 32 -30.73 -32.67 1.87
N GLN A 33 -31.84 -32.34 1.19
CA GLN A 33 -31.84 -31.40 0.09
C GLN A 33 -31.37 -30.01 0.54
N ASP A 34 -31.93 -29.49 1.64
CA ASP A 34 -31.51 -28.21 2.22
C ASP A 34 -30.02 -28.20 2.60
N ALA A 35 -29.52 -29.29 3.11
CA ALA A 35 -28.10 -29.43 3.44
C ALA A 35 -27.22 -29.46 2.20
N GLN A 36 -27.66 -30.13 1.13
CA GLN A 36 -26.96 -30.16 -0.18
C GLN A 36 -26.92 -28.77 -0.79
N ASP A 37 -28.04 -28.05 -0.84
CA ASP A 37 -28.13 -26.70 -1.38
C ASP A 37 -27.21 -25.71 -0.61
N LYS A 38 -27.18 -25.82 0.72
CA LYS A 38 -26.26 -25.05 1.57
C LYS A 38 -24.80 -25.37 1.28
N LEU A 39 -24.46 -26.64 1.06
CA LEU A 39 -23.12 -27.08 0.75
C LEU A 39 -22.66 -26.53 -0.62
N GLU A 40 -23.53 -26.59 -1.63
CA GLU A 40 -23.23 -26.06 -2.96
C GLU A 40 -23.00 -24.54 -2.92
N ASN A 41 -23.86 -23.81 -2.20
CA ASN A 41 -23.69 -22.37 -2.02
C ASN A 41 -22.37 -22.03 -1.30
N LYS A 42 -22.03 -22.80 -0.26
CA LYS A 42 -20.75 -22.59 0.45
C LYS A 42 -19.54 -22.91 -0.41
N LYS A 43 -19.63 -23.92 -1.26
CA LYS A 43 -18.57 -24.24 -2.23
C LYS A 43 -18.37 -23.10 -3.20
N LYS A 44 -19.43 -22.54 -3.77
CA LYS A 44 -19.38 -21.40 -4.66
C LYS A 44 -18.75 -20.16 -3.99
N GLU A 45 -19.14 -19.84 -2.75
CA GLU A 45 -18.53 -18.74 -1.98
C GLU A 45 -17.02 -18.96 -1.79
N LEU A 46 -16.58 -20.20 -1.53
CA LEU A 46 -15.15 -20.54 -1.37
C LEU A 46 -14.39 -20.40 -2.68
N ASP A 47 -14.96 -20.79 -3.81
CA ASP A 47 -14.34 -20.64 -5.13
C ASP A 47 -14.17 -19.16 -5.48
N GLU A 48 -15.20 -18.32 -5.29
CA GLU A 48 -15.13 -16.87 -5.48
C GLU A 48 -14.07 -16.20 -4.57
N MET A 49 -13.95 -16.66 -3.33
CA MET A 49 -12.91 -16.18 -2.41
C MET A 49 -11.50 -16.60 -2.87
N SER A 50 -11.35 -17.81 -3.38
CA SER A 50 -10.08 -18.31 -3.91
C SER A 50 -9.63 -17.52 -5.14
N ASP A 51 -10.54 -17.20 -6.06
CA ASP A 51 -10.28 -16.39 -7.25
C ASP A 51 -9.86 -14.96 -6.87
N SER A 52 -10.57 -14.34 -5.94
CA SER A 52 -10.21 -13.00 -5.42
C SER A 52 -8.86 -13.00 -4.73
N LEU A 53 -8.52 -14.07 -4.01
CA LEU A 53 -7.21 -14.22 -3.37
C LEU A 53 -6.11 -14.38 -4.42
N ALA A 54 -6.34 -15.14 -5.50
CA ALA A 54 -5.39 -15.31 -6.59
C ALA A 54 -5.08 -13.98 -7.31
N GLU A 55 -6.06 -13.10 -7.48
CA GLU A 55 -5.83 -11.74 -7.98
C GLU A 55 -4.92 -10.93 -7.04
N ILE A 56 -5.18 -10.98 -5.73
CA ILE A 56 -4.33 -10.31 -4.74
C ILE A 56 -2.91 -10.88 -4.76
N GLU A 57 -2.75 -12.18 -4.79
CA GLU A 57 -1.45 -12.86 -4.87
C GLU A 57 -0.67 -12.43 -6.10
N SER A 58 -1.34 -12.33 -7.25
CA SER A 58 -0.76 -11.83 -8.49
C SER A 58 -0.31 -10.36 -8.36
N LEU A 59 -1.13 -9.50 -7.77
CA LEU A 59 -0.81 -8.08 -7.56
C LEU A 59 0.40 -7.87 -6.65
N ILE A 60 0.53 -8.68 -5.59
CA ILE A 60 1.66 -8.61 -4.66
C ILE A 60 2.84 -9.50 -5.08
N GLY A 61 2.71 -10.22 -6.21
CA GLY A 61 3.76 -11.03 -6.83
C GLY A 61 4.16 -12.25 -6.01
N ILE A 62 3.22 -12.86 -5.32
CA ILE A 62 3.42 -14.14 -4.64
C ILE A 62 3.12 -15.27 -5.63
N SER A 63 4.06 -16.21 -5.73
CA SER A 63 3.82 -17.49 -6.37
C SER A 63 3.42 -18.48 -5.28
N VAL A 64 2.19 -18.95 -5.32
CA VAL A 64 1.62 -19.89 -4.34
C VAL A 64 1.49 -21.26 -5.00
N ASP A 65 1.73 -22.31 -4.23
CA ASP A 65 1.45 -23.67 -4.64
C ASP A 65 -0.07 -23.88 -4.69
N GLU A 66 -0.59 -24.46 -5.77
CA GLU A 66 -2.03 -24.71 -5.95
C GLU A 66 -2.62 -25.59 -4.83
N ASP A 67 -1.79 -26.45 -4.24
CA ASP A 67 -2.19 -27.35 -3.15
C ASP A 67 -2.14 -26.70 -1.75
N MET A 68 -1.71 -25.42 -1.65
CA MET A 68 -1.61 -24.74 -0.36
C MET A 68 -3.01 -24.46 0.23
N PRO A 69 -3.26 -24.78 1.53
CA PRO A 69 -4.53 -24.50 2.18
C PRO A 69 -4.92 -23.01 2.09
N LEU A 70 -6.20 -22.72 1.85
CA LEU A 70 -6.71 -21.35 1.69
C LEU A 70 -6.33 -20.43 2.85
N GLN A 71 -6.35 -20.94 4.10
CA GLN A 71 -5.97 -20.15 5.28
C GLN A 71 -4.51 -19.72 5.25
N GLU A 72 -3.60 -20.61 4.83
CA GLU A 72 -2.17 -20.30 4.72
C GLU A 72 -1.91 -19.29 3.59
N ARG A 73 -2.61 -19.42 2.45
CA ARG A 73 -2.59 -18.45 1.35
C ARG A 73 -3.03 -17.07 1.83
N VAL A 74 -4.13 -16.97 2.57
CA VAL A 74 -4.64 -15.72 3.15
C VAL A 74 -3.62 -15.08 4.10
N ASP A 75 -2.98 -15.86 4.95
CA ASP A 75 -2.00 -15.33 5.91
C ASP A 75 -0.71 -14.87 5.22
N LEU A 76 -0.27 -15.56 4.17
CA LEU A 76 0.85 -15.16 3.33
C LEU A 76 0.54 -13.86 2.58
N ALA A 77 -0.65 -13.73 1.98
CA ALA A 77 -1.09 -12.52 1.30
C ALA A 77 -1.17 -11.30 2.25
N LYS A 78 -1.71 -11.48 3.46
CA LYS A 78 -1.73 -10.45 4.51
C LYS A 78 -0.33 -9.99 4.89
N LEU A 79 0.59 -10.93 5.09
CA LEU A 79 1.98 -10.62 5.47
C LEU A 79 2.68 -9.84 4.36
N SER A 80 2.55 -10.28 3.12
CA SER A 80 3.17 -9.63 1.95
C SER A 80 2.57 -8.27 1.67
N SER A 81 1.25 -8.12 1.78
CA SER A 81 0.58 -6.81 1.66
C SER A 81 1.05 -5.83 2.73
N LYS A 82 1.27 -6.29 3.96
CA LYS A 82 1.83 -5.48 5.03
C LYS A 82 3.26 -5.03 4.74
N HIS A 83 4.10 -5.91 4.20
CA HIS A 83 5.48 -5.59 3.82
C HIS A 83 5.50 -4.56 2.68
N MET A 84 4.67 -4.75 1.66
CA MET A 84 4.51 -3.81 0.56
C MET A 84 4.08 -2.43 1.07
N ALA A 85 3.04 -2.35 1.90
CA ALA A 85 2.58 -1.10 2.49
C ALA A 85 3.67 -0.42 3.32
N THR A 86 4.44 -1.19 4.10
CA THR A 86 5.57 -0.68 4.90
C THR A 86 6.67 -0.09 4.01
N LEU A 87 7.07 -0.78 2.95
CA LEU A 87 8.07 -0.24 2.01
C LEU A 87 7.56 1.01 1.31
N LEU A 88 6.31 1.02 0.81
CA LEU A 88 5.72 2.19 0.17
C LEU A 88 5.53 3.37 1.14
N GLN A 89 5.47 3.14 2.45
CA GLN A 89 5.40 4.19 3.47
C GLN A 89 6.76 4.82 3.78
N PHE A 90 7.82 4.01 3.87
CA PHE A 90 9.14 4.42 4.35
C PHE A 90 10.17 4.68 3.25
N VAL A 91 9.94 4.15 2.04
CA VAL A 91 10.77 4.40 0.85
C VAL A 91 10.05 5.39 -0.07
N PRO A 92 10.74 6.38 -0.64
CA PRO A 92 10.13 7.34 -1.54
C PRO A 92 9.32 6.67 -2.65
N SER A 93 8.03 7.01 -2.77
CA SER A 93 7.12 6.44 -3.78
C SER A 93 5.97 7.39 -4.10
N GLY A 94 5.58 7.42 -5.37
CA GLY A 94 4.60 8.36 -5.90
C GLY A 94 5.19 9.74 -6.23
N SER A 95 4.39 10.58 -6.85
CA SER A 95 4.78 11.92 -7.26
C SER A 95 4.68 12.92 -6.11
N PRO A 96 5.69 13.79 -5.91
CA PRO A 96 5.65 14.83 -4.89
C PRO A 96 4.70 16.00 -5.23
N VAL A 97 4.20 16.09 -6.46
CA VAL A 97 3.21 17.08 -6.94
C VAL A 97 2.15 16.36 -7.76
N LEU A 98 1.03 17.03 -8.04
CA LEU A 98 0.10 16.53 -9.05
C LEU A 98 0.85 16.33 -10.37
N TYR A 99 1.03 15.04 -10.74
CA TYR A 99 1.90 14.68 -11.85
C TYR A 99 1.32 15.11 -13.21
N ASN A 100 2.05 15.97 -13.89
CA ASN A 100 1.71 16.46 -15.25
C ASN A 100 2.91 16.36 -16.21
N GLY A 101 3.77 15.37 -16.02
CA GLY A 101 4.94 15.14 -16.85
C GLY A 101 6.22 15.80 -16.36
N LEU A 102 7.29 15.61 -17.12
CA LEU A 102 8.62 16.14 -16.84
C LEU A 102 8.97 17.27 -17.81
N THR A 103 9.73 18.25 -17.32
CA THR A 103 10.44 19.24 -18.16
C THR A 103 11.87 18.80 -18.44
N SER A 104 12.49 18.02 -17.52
CA SER A 104 13.79 17.44 -17.74
C SER A 104 13.96 16.11 -16.99
N LYS A 105 14.66 15.17 -17.63
CA LYS A 105 14.90 13.82 -17.09
C LYS A 105 16.22 13.78 -16.31
N TYR A 106 16.34 12.77 -15.45
CA TYR A 106 17.57 12.34 -14.81
C TYR A 106 18.59 11.85 -15.83
N GLY A 107 19.87 12.15 -15.62
CA GLY A 107 20.96 11.67 -16.46
C GLY A 107 21.71 12.78 -17.20
N TYR A 108 22.56 12.40 -18.18
CA TYR A 108 23.32 13.35 -18.96
C TYR A 108 22.44 14.20 -19.87
N ARG A 109 22.64 15.52 -19.81
CA ARG A 109 21.95 16.51 -20.66
C ARG A 109 22.87 17.70 -20.97
N MET A 110 22.48 18.53 -21.92
CA MET A 110 23.06 19.88 -22.06
C MET A 110 22.47 20.81 -21.01
N HIS A 111 23.34 21.47 -20.24
CA HIS A 111 22.87 22.44 -19.23
C HIS A 111 22.19 23.64 -19.91
N PRO A 112 20.92 23.96 -19.54
CA PRO A 112 20.14 24.94 -20.31
C PRO A 112 20.69 26.38 -20.27
N LYS A 113 21.52 26.73 -19.28
CA LYS A 113 22.17 28.05 -19.16
C LYS A 113 23.67 28.04 -19.54
N LEU A 114 24.37 26.94 -19.24
CA LEU A 114 25.82 26.90 -19.40
C LEU A 114 26.27 26.29 -20.72
N GLY A 115 25.36 25.68 -21.50
CA GLY A 115 25.66 25.09 -22.79
C GLY A 115 26.66 23.93 -22.78
N ARG A 116 26.96 23.38 -21.63
CA ARG A 116 27.88 22.24 -21.46
C ARG A 116 27.15 20.98 -21.04
N ARG A 117 27.73 19.82 -21.36
CA ARG A 117 27.23 18.53 -20.89
C ARG A 117 27.35 18.42 -19.36
N GLU A 118 26.25 18.12 -18.70
CA GLU A 118 26.19 17.89 -17.27
C GLU A 118 25.37 16.66 -16.94
N PHE A 119 25.55 16.14 -15.73
CA PHE A 119 24.71 15.09 -15.20
C PHE A 119 23.63 15.68 -14.29
N HIS A 120 22.38 15.56 -14.70
CA HIS A 120 21.21 15.98 -13.92
C HIS A 120 20.89 14.93 -12.86
N HIS A 121 21.11 15.25 -11.60
CA HIS A 121 20.96 14.33 -10.46
C HIS A 121 19.51 14.07 -10.05
N GLY A 122 18.55 14.79 -10.65
CA GLY A 122 17.14 14.73 -10.36
C GLY A 122 16.26 14.59 -11.60
N ALA A 123 14.99 14.80 -11.38
CA ALA A 123 14.00 15.00 -12.44
C ALA A 123 13.27 16.32 -12.18
N ASP A 124 13.06 17.10 -13.24
CA ASP A 124 12.31 18.35 -13.16
C ASP A 124 10.86 18.07 -13.55
N LEU A 125 9.94 18.17 -12.58
CA LEU A 125 8.52 17.95 -12.78
C LEU A 125 7.83 19.26 -13.17
N LYS A 126 6.93 19.18 -14.15
CA LYS A 126 6.06 20.32 -14.52
C LYS A 126 5.24 20.75 -13.31
N ALA A 127 5.49 21.95 -12.81
CA ALA A 127 4.77 22.53 -11.68
C ALA A 127 4.65 24.04 -11.90
N LYS A 128 3.41 24.57 -11.81
CA LYS A 128 3.16 26.01 -11.80
C LYS A 128 3.68 26.61 -10.49
N MET A 129 3.85 27.94 -10.45
CA MET A 129 4.15 28.66 -9.22
C MET A 129 3.11 28.30 -8.14
N ASN A 130 3.59 28.08 -6.90
CA ASN A 130 2.77 27.80 -5.74
C ASN A 130 1.94 26.49 -5.82
N MET A 131 2.30 25.52 -6.65
CA MET A 131 1.70 24.19 -6.60
C MET A 131 2.14 23.50 -5.31
N PRO A 132 1.22 22.85 -4.56
CA PRO A 132 1.57 22.12 -3.34
C PRO A 132 2.58 21.00 -3.61
N VAL A 133 3.56 20.85 -2.72
CA VAL A 133 4.60 19.81 -2.76
C VAL A 133 4.49 18.96 -1.51
N TYR A 134 4.47 17.65 -1.68
CA TYR A 134 4.22 16.67 -0.64
C TYR A 134 5.41 15.76 -0.40
N ALA A 135 5.57 15.27 0.82
CA ALA A 135 6.56 14.26 1.18
C ALA A 135 6.21 12.91 0.51
N THR A 136 7.19 12.28 -0.13
CA THR A 136 6.99 11.00 -0.87
C THR A 136 7.18 9.76 -0.01
N ALA A 137 7.62 9.91 1.24
CA ALA A 137 7.69 8.89 2.28
C ALA A 137 7.77 9.56 3.66
N ASP A 138 7.59 8.78 4.72
CA ASP A 138 7.86 9.23 6.10
C ASP A 138 9.32 9.65 6.25
N ALA A 139 9.57 10.75 6.95
CA ALA A 139 10.90 11.33 7.04
C ALA A 139 11.11 12.22 8.26
N ILE A 140 12.38 12.44 8.59
CA ILE A 140 12.84 13.59 9.36
C ILE A 140 13.34 14.65 8.38
N VAL A 141 12.96 15.90 8.61
CA VAL A 141 13.43 17.05 7.81
C VAL A 141 14.89 17.33 8.15
N GLU A 142 15.77 17.00 7.23
CA GLU A 142 17.22 17.26 7.39
C GLU A 142 17.53 18.73 7.14
N TYR A 143 16.90 19.33 6.12
CA TYR A 143 17.11 20.73 5.76
C TYR A 143 15.80 21.35 5.24
N ALA A 144 15.55 22.60 5.62
CA ALA A 144 14.42 23.37 5.14
C ALA A 144 14.80 24.87 5.11
N GLY A 145 15.10 25.44 3.92
CA GLY A 145 15.56 26.83 3.83
C GLY A 145 16.08 27.22 2.46
N TYR A 146 16.75 28.39 2.36
CA TYR A 146 17.37 28.88 1.14
C TYR A 146 18.85 28.48 1.09
N HIS A 147 19.25 27.66 0.10
CA HIS A 147 20.62 27.18 -0.06
C HIS A 147 21.37 27.96 -1.14
N LYS A 148 22.17 28.95 -0.73
CA LYS A 148 22.79 29.95 -1.62
C LYS A 148 23.79 29.37 -2.64
N LYS A 149 24.55 28.31 -2.26
CA LYS A 149 25.72 27.85 -3.02
C LYS A 149 25.40 26.69 -3.99
N SER A 150 24.27 25.98 -3.86
CA SER A 150 23.99 24.76 -4.63
C SER A 150 23.22 24.95 -5.92
N GLY A 151 22.69 26.13 -6.16
CA GLY A 151 21.78 26.37 -7.29
C GLY A 151 20.33 25.96 -7.04
N TYR A 152 20.03 25.17 -6.01
CA TYR A 152 18.64 24.72 -5.71
C TYR A 152 17.70 25.81 -5.24
N GLY A 153 18.21 27.01 -4.84
CA GLY A 153 17.39 28.06 -4.25
C GLY A 153 16.78 27.66 -2.91
N ARG A 154 15.47 27.79 -2.74
CA ARG A 154 14.78 27.21 -1.61
C ARG A 154 14.68 25.71 -1.76
N LEU A 155 15.12 24.98 -0.73
CA LEU A 155 15.37 23.57 -0.72
C LEU A 155 14.78 22.92 0.52
N VAL A 156 14.15 21.78 0.34
CA VAL A 156 13.83 20.82 1.42
C VAL A 156 14.61 19.54 1.15
N ILE A 157 15.25 18.99 2.20
CA ILE A 157 15.86 17.66 2.20
C ILE A 157 15.18 16.83 3.27
N LEU A 158 14.64 15.70 2.86
CA LEU A 158 14.01 14.73 3.74
C LEU A 158 14.90 13.49 3.86
N LYS A 159 15.18 13.07 5.09
CA LYS A 159 15.88 11.83 5.40
C LYS A 159 14.85 10.77 5.76
N HIS A 160 14.74 9.77 4.91
CA HIS A 160 13.83 8.64 5.07
C HIS A 160 14.54 7.46 5.72
N ASN A 161 13.80 6.39 5.96
CA ASN A 161 14.37 5.14 6.46
C ASN A 161 15.23 4.46 5.39
N TYR A 162 15.98 3.47 5.80
CA TYR A 162 16.80 2.58 4.93
C TYR A 162 17.82 3.30 4.06
N GLY A 163 18.31 4.47 4.48
CA GLY A 163 19.33 5.23 3.76
C GLY A 163 18.83 6.04 2.57
N PHE A 164 17.51 6.19 2.39
CA PHE A 164 16.95 7.06 1.38
C PHE A 164 16.91 8.51 1.81
N LYS A 165 17.08 9.41 0.83
CA LYS A 165 16.86 10.85 0.95
C LYS A 165 16.10 11.35 -0.27
N THR A 166 15.28 12.39 -0.08
CA THR A 166 14.69 13.15 -1.19
C THR A 166 15.02 14.62 -1.06
N LEU A 167 15.23 15.28 -2.20
CA LEU A 167 15.49 16.70 -2.32
C LEU A 167 14.41 17.35 -3.17
N TYR A 168 13.95 18.52 -2.73
CA TYR A 168 12.91 19.30 -3.39
C TYR A 168 13.45 20.71 -3.58
N GLY A 169 13.82 21.05 -4.83
CA GLY A 169 14.47 22.30 -5.17
C GLY A 169 13.57 23.31 -5.87
N HIS A 170 14.09 24.51 -6.05
CA HIS A 170 13.48 25.67 -6.71
C HIS A 170 12.15 26.13 -6.09
N LEU A 171 11.95 25.82 -4.80
CA LEU A 171 10.70 26.09 -4.08
C LEU A 171 10.45 27.60 -3.93
N ASN A 172 9.18 27.99 -3.91
CA ASN A 172 8.77 29.35 -3.58
C ASN A 172 8.57 29.54 -2.06
N LYS A 173 7.95 28.58 -1.39
CA LYS A 173 7.68 28.62 0.05
C LYS A 173 7.91 27.25 0.67
N VAL A 174 8.54 27.23 1.85
CA VAL A 174 8.70 26.05 2.69
C VAL A 174 7.79 26.21 3.91
N VAL A 175 7.06 25.17 4.30
CA VAL A 175 6.08 25.22 5.40
C VAL A 175 6.44 24.35 6.61
N ILE A 176 7.59 23.67 6.53
CA ILE A 176 8.12 22.78 7.58
C ILE A 176 9.46 23.32 8.09
N LYS A 177 9.93 22.78 9.23
CA LYS A 177 11.21 23.15 9.85
C LYS A 177 12.15 21.95 9.93
N SER A 178 13.46 22.22 9.86
CA SER A 178 14.48 21.17 10.10
C SER A 178 14.30 20.51 11.47
N GLY A 179 14.56 19.21 11.57
CA GLY A 179 14.39 18.40 12.78
C GLY A 179 12.97 17.86 13.00
N THR A 180 11.95 18.33 12.26
CA THR A 180 10.57 17.83 12.42
C THR A 180 10.35 16.52 11.68
N PHE A 181 9.47 15.66 12.19
CA PHE A 181 8.97 14.50 11.51
C PHE A 181 7.82 14.87 10.58
N VAL A 182 7.82 14.32 9.37
CA VAL A 182 6.74 14.45 8.37
C VAL A 182 6.31 13.07 7.90
N ARG A 183 5.00 12.88 7.76
CA ARG A 183 4.44 11.66 7.18
C ARG A 183 4.42 11.77 5.66
N LYS A 184 4.45 10.64 4.99
CA LYS A 184 4.15 10.56 3.55
C LYS A 184 2.82 11.27 3.26
N GLY A 185 2.79 12.06 2.17
CA GLY A 185 1.62 12.84 1.80
C GLY A 185 1.46 14.16 2.57
N SER A 186 2.30 14.47 3.57
CA SER A 186 2.26 15.78 4.24
C SER A 186 2.70 16.90 3.31
N LEU A 187 2.01 18.02 3.35
CA LEU A 187 2.42 19.25 2.68
C LEU A 187 3.72 19.77 3.29
N ILE A 188 4.77 19.92 2.47
CA ILE A 188 6.10 20.36 2.91
C ILE A 188 6.51 21.71 2.35
N ALA A 189 6.02 22.07 1.15
CA ALA A 189 6.41 23.27 0.45
C ALA A 189 5.42 23.64 -0.67
N TYR A 190 5.74 24.72 -1.36
CA TYR A 190 5.11 25.11 -2.62
C TYR A 190 6.19 25.29 -3.70
N SER A 191 5.92 24.80 -4.91
CA SER A 191 6.82 24.91 -6.07
C SER A 191 7.06 26.35 -6.47
N GLY A 192 8.19 26.59 -7.13
CA GLY A 192 8.59 27.93 -7.48
C GLY A 192 9.57 28.01 -8.66
N ASN A 193 10.43 29.07 -8.61
CA ASN A 193 11.45 29.35 -9.62
C ASN A 193 12.69 29.96 -8.97
N THR A 194 13.03 29.59 -7.73
CA THR A 194 14.18 30.14 -7.01
C THR A 194 15.48 29.41 -7.36
N GLY A 195 16.62 30.10 -7.17
CA GLY A 195 17.93 29.54 -7.49
C GLY A 195 18.25 29.52 -8.99
N MET A 196 18.96 28.48 -9.44
CA MET A 196 19.37 28.33 -10.85
C MET A 196 18.27 27.63 -11.65
N SER A 197 17.20 28.33 -11.94
CA SER A 197 16.04 27.85 -12.67
C SER A 197 15.68 28.77 -13.84
N ASN A 198 15.12 28.19 -14.91
CA ASN A 198 14.71 28.94 -16.14
C ASN A 198 13.19 29.21 -16.19
N GLY A 199 12.43 28.66 -15.27
CA GLY A 199 10.98 28.80 -15.20
C GLY A 199 10.39 27.94 -14.09
N PRO A 200 9.11 28.12 -13.74
CA PRO A 200 8.47 27.38 -12.67
C PRO A 200 8.48 25.87 -12.90
N HIS A 201 9.07 25.13 -11.99
CA HIS A 201 9.08 23.66 -11.95
C HIS A 201 9.47 23.18 -10.55
N LEU A 202 9.31 21.88 -10.28
CA LEU A 202 9.87 21.23 -9.11
C LEU A 202 11.06 20.38 -9.53
N HIS A 203 12.26 20.72 -9.04
CA HIS A 203 13.40 19.82 -9.10
C HIS A 203 13.27 18.78 -7.98
N TYR A 204 13.24 17.49 -8.33
CA TYR A 204 13.08 16.38 -7.39
C TYR A 204 14.18 15.35 -7.54
N GLU A 205 14.85 15.01 -6.45
CA GLU A 205 15.85 13.95 -6.41
C GLU A 205 15.44 12.85 -5.45
N VAL A 206 15.81 11.61 -5.80
CA VAL A 206 15.87 10.48 -4.88
C VAL A 206 17.33 10.06 -4.79
N ARG A 207 17.80 9.86 -3.55
CA ARG A 207 19.15 9.37 -3.28
C ARG A 207 19.08 8.13 -2.39
N PHE A 208 19.88 7.15 -2.73
CA PHE A 208 20.13 6.01 -1.86
C PHE A 208 21.55 6.13 -1.28
N MET A 209 21.67 6.12 0.05
CA MET A 209 22.86 6.55 0.78
C MET A 209 23.24 8.00 0.40
N THR A 210 24.26 8.22 -0.41
CA THR A 210 24.64 9.55 -0.92
C THR A 210 24.50 9.66 -2.44
N ARG A 211 24.19 8.56 -3.12
CA ARG A 211 24.19 8.48 -4.60
C ARG A 211 22.80 8.78 -5.15
N PRO A 212 22.69 9.67 -6.14
CA PRO A 212 21.43 9.89 -6.83
C PRO A 212 21.03 8.64 -7.64
N VAL A 213 19.75 8.29 -7.58
CA VAL A 213 19.10 7.26 -8.38
C VAL A 213 18.03 7.89 -9.25
N ASN A 214 17.53 7.19 -10.27
CA ASN A 214 16.55 7.77 -11.18
C ASN A 214 15.20 8.06 -10.50
N PRO A 215 14.83 9.33 -10.23
CA PRO A 215 13.61 9.63 -9.49
C PRO A 215 12.35 9.20 -10.23
N PHE A 216 12.40 9.10 -11.57
CA PHE A 216 11.24 8.73 -12.37
C PHE A 216 10.70 7.33 -12.01
N HIS A 217 11.58 6.40 -11.68
CA HIS A 217 11.16 5.06 -11.26
C HIS A 217 10.35 5.11 -9.95
N PHE A 218 10.76 5.95 -8.99
CA PHE A 218 10.08 6.16 -7.71
C PHE A 218 8.78 6.96 -7.85
N ILE A 219 8.75 7.99 -8.72
CA ILE A 219 7.55 8.78 -9.02
C ILE A 219 6.41 7.89 -9.55
N LYS A 220 6.73 6.89 -10.34
CA LYS A 220 5.76 5.94 -10.91
C LYS A 220 5.47 4.75 -10.02
N TRP A 221 6.26 4.54 -8.98
CA TRP A 221 6.15 3.37 -8.11
C TRP A 221 4.95 3.46 -7.16
N ASN A 222 4.13 2.42 -7.16
CA ASN A 222 2.93 2.28 -6.35
C ASN A 222 2.61 0.79 -6.12
N SER A 223 1.48 0.48 -5.52
CA SER A 223 1.05 -0.90 -5.24
C SER A 223 0.83 -1.76 -6.50
N THR A 224 0.35 -1.18 -7.59
CA THR A 224 0.02 -1.95 -8.81
C THR A 224 1.25 -2.34 -9.63
N ASN A 225 2.37 -1.64 -9.48
CA ASN A 225 3.62 -1.93 -10.18
C ASN A 225 4.80 -2.16 -9.21
N TYR A 226 4.47 -2.67 -8.01
CA TYR A 226 5.38 -2.77 -6.87
C TYR A 226 6.72 -3.44 -7.21
N HIS A 227 6.71 -4.55 -7.98
CA HIS A 227 7.91 -5.33 -8.30
C HIS A 227 8.81 -4.69 -9.35
N GLU A 228 8.32 -3.71 -10.10
CA GLU A 228 9.11 -3.10 -11.18
C GLU A 228 10.31 -2.30 -10.69
N ILE A 229 10.22 -1.69 -9.50
CA ILE A 229 11.32 -0.91 -8.93
C ILE A 229 12.56 -1.76 -8.70
N PHE A 230 12.38 -3.03 -8.29
CA PHE A 230 13.48 -3.96 -8.00
C PHE A 230 14.29 -4.32 -9.24
N LYS A 231 13.63 -4.35 -10.41
CA LYS A 231 14.27 -4.60 -11.70
C LYS A 231 14.94 -3.34 -12.26
N LYS A 232 14.39 -2.14 -11.98
CA LYS A 232 14.88 -0.86 -12.52
C LYS A 232 16.03 -0.27 -11.71
N GLU A 233 16.03 -0.43 -10.39
CA GLU A 233 17.02 0.13 -9.46
C GLU A 233 17.87 -0.97 -8.82
N THR A 234 18.61 -1.71 -9.64
CA THR A 234 19.42 -2.88 -9.22
C THR A 234 20.57 -2.56 -8.28
N LYS A 235 20.96 -1.28 -8.14
CA LYS A 235 22.03 -0.85 -7.23
C LYS A 235 21.56 -0.75 -5.77
N ILE A 236 20.27 -0.90 -5.51
CA ILE A 236 19.69 -0.89 -4.17
C ILE A 236 19.57 -2.34 -3.69
N PRO A 237 20.03 -2.67 -2.47
CA PRO A 237 19.97 -4.03 -1.93
C PRO A 237 18.54 -4.37 -1.43
N TRP A 238 17.61 -4.48 -2.35
CA TRP A 238 16.18 -4.65 -2.07
C TRP A 238 15.87 -5.84 -1.18
N GLN A 239 16.55 -6.98 -1.39
CA GLN A 239 16.31 -8.16 -0.57
C GLN A 239 16.60 -7.89 0.92
N SER A 240 17.70 -7.20 1.23
CA SER A 240 18.02 -6.81 2.61
C SER A 240 16.99 -5.84 3.19
N LEU A 241 16.47 -4.91 2.39
CA LEU A 241 15.43 -3.97 2.82
C LEU A 241 14.10 -4.67 3.09
N ILE A 242 13.69 -5.60 2.22
CA ILE A 242 12.49 -6.42 2.40
C ILE A 242 12.60 -7.24 3.70
N THR A 243 13.73 -7.90 3.92
CA THR A 243 13.98 -8.67 5.15
C THR A 243 13.94 -7.78 6.40
N ALA A 244 14.54 -6.58 6.33
CA ALA A 244 14.52 -5.62 7.44
C ALA A 244 13.09 -5.14 7.75
N THR A 245 12.25 -4.92 6.73
CA THR A 245 10.85 -4.51 6.93
C THR A 245 9.98 -5.63 7.48
N ALA A 246 10.27 -6.89 7.14
CA ALA A 246 9.56 -8.06 7.66
C ALA A 246 9.66 -8.18 9.19
N ASN A 247 10.78 -7.75 9.76
CA ASN A 247 11.06 -7.83 11.20
C ASN A 247 10.54 -6.62 12.00
N ILE A 248 9.94 -5.61 11.36
CA ILE A 248 9.36 -4.47 12.08
C ILE A 248 8.09 -4.93 12.79
N ARG A 249 8.18 -5.14 14.10
CA ARG A 249 7.00 -5.21 14.97
C ARG A 249 6.40 -3.81 15.05
N VAL A 250 5.25 -3.61 14.42
CA VAL A 250 4.45 -2.40 14.67
C VAL A 250 4.00 -2.47 16.13
N LEU A 251 4.63 -1.70 16.99
CA LEU A 251 4.17 -1.53 18.36
C LEU A 251 2.76 -0.95 18.28
N LYS A 252 1.76 -1.72 18.72
CA LYS A 252 0.40 -1.17 18.89
C LYS A 252 0.52 0.00 19.87
N PRO A 253 -0.11 1.15 19.59
CA PRO A 253 -0.11 2.26 20.54
C PRO A 253 -0.62 1.76 21.88
N THR A 254 0.13 2.02 22.93
CA THR A 254 -0.29 1.68 24.29
C THR A 254 -1.57 2.42 24.66
N ARG A 255 -2.39 1.86 25.54
CA ARG A 255 -3.66 2.45 25.98
C ARG A 255 -3.54 3.93 26.41
N ALA A 256 -2.36 4.32 26.93
CA ALA A 256 -2.02 5.70 27.28
C ALA A 256 -1.87 6.65 26.06
N GLN A 257 -1.44 6.13 24.90
CA GLN A 257 -1.32 6.92 23.66
C GLN A 257 -2.68 7.08 22.95
N GLN A 258 -3.61 6.14 23.16
CA GLN A 258 -4.99 6.26 22.67
C GLN A 258 -5.80 7.30 23.44
N SER A 259 -5.60 7.41 24.75
CA SER A 259 -6.28 8.42 25.57
C SER A 259 -5.80 9.85 25.28
N SER A 260 -4.54 10.08 24.91
CA SER A 260 -4.05 11.40 24.54
C SER A 260 -4.58 11.90 23.18
N GLN A 261 -4.89 11.00 22.24
CA GLN A 261 -5.53 11.36 20.97
C GLN A 261 -7.01 11.75 21.16
N PHE A 262 -7.72 11.10 22.09
CA PHE A 262 -9.10 11.44 22.42
C PHE A 262 -9.21 12.81 23.14
N VAL A 263 -8.24 13.16 23.98
CA VAL A 263 -8.21 14.46 24.70
C VAL A 263 -7.86 15.62 23.76
N GLN A 264 -7.10 15.38 22.69
CA GLN A 264 -6.80 16.41 21.70
C GLN A 264 -7.98 16.70 20.76
N GLN A 265 -8.75 15.68 20.36
CA GLN A 265 -9.96 15.85 19.56
C GLN A 265 -11.14 16.49 20.31
N SER A 266 -11.16 16.41 21.64
CA SER A 266 -12.20 17.05 22.46
C SER A 266 -11.89 18.52 22.83
N LYS A 267 -10.70 19.04 22.49
CA LYS A 267 -10.32 20.45 22.66
C LYS A 267 -10.45 21.29 21.37
N GLU A 268 -10.75 20.66 20.24
CA GLU A 268 -10.98 21.33 18.95
C GLU A 268 -12.48 21.36 18.55
N LYS A 269 -13.36 21.00 19.47
CA LYS A 269 -14.82 21.27 19.43
C LYS A 269 -15.15 22.29 20.50
#